data_48aa2ad28b5650824695def1804e110d
#
_entry.id   48aa2ad28b5650824695def1804e110d
#
_cell.length_a   1.000
_cell.length_b   1.000
_cell.length_c   1.000
_cell.angle_alpha   90.00
_cell.angle_beta   90.00
_cell.angle_gamma   90.00
#
_symmetry.space_group_name_H-M   'P 1'
#
loop_
_entity.id
_entity.type
_entity.pdbx_description
1 polymer ?
#
loop_
_entity_poly.entity_id
_entity_poly.type
_entity_poly.pdbx_seq_one_letter_code
_entity_poly.pdbx_strand_id
1 'polypeptide(L)'
;MNKKVLYKIINFNINYVDDRFAKCVTKIFAKLLFDYAKEQKNRGALPFHIILEEAHRYVQNDNDIHIIGYNIFDRITKEGRKYGVMLGLISQRPSELSETSLSQCNNFLIFKMLHPRDIEYIKQIVPNITNEIVKRLKILQPGTCVAFGNGFKVPVIIKFELPNPTPSSDSCNISKTWFVNRPSS
;
A
#
# COMPACT_ATOMS: atom_id res chain seq x y z
N MET A 1 -18.47 -28.24 -21.02
CA MET A 1 -18.56 -26.84 -20.51
C MET A 1 -17.35 -26.58 -19.63
N ASN A 2 -16.36 -25.81 -20.13
CA ASN A 2 -15.20 -25.42 -19.32
C ASN A 2 -15.69 -24.41 -18.27
N LYS A 3 -15.65 -24.80 -16.98
CA LYS A 3 -15.82 -23.86 -15.87
C LYS A 3 -14.70 -22.83 -15.97
N LYS A 4 -15.01 -21.59 -16.38
CA LYS A 4 -14.08 -20.46 -16.23
C LYS A 4 -13.80 -20.30 -14.73
N VAL A 5 -12.61 -20.65 -14.31
CA VAL A 5 -12.15 -20.37 -12.94
C VAL A 5 -11.96 -18.87 -12.86
N LEU A 6 -12.79 -18.19 -12.09
CA LEU A 6 -12.67 -16.75 -11.83
C LEU A 6 -11.80 -16.59 -10.58
N TYR A 7 -10.55 -16.19 -10.77
CA TYR A 7 -9.69 -15.82 -9.65
C TYR A 7 -10.14 -14.46 -9.10
N LYS A 8 -10.34 -14.38 -7.79
CA LYS A 8 -10.70 -13.13 -7.10
C LYS A 8 -9.48 -12.33 -6.69
N ILE A 9 -8.35 -12.97 -6.50
CA ILE A 9 -7.08 -12.38 -6.07
C ILE A 9 -5.97 -12.92 -6.97
N ILE A 10 -5.15 -12.02 -7.49
CA ILE A 10 -3.94 -12.33 -8.25
C ILE A 10 -2.78 -11.66 -7.51
N ASN A 11 -1.79 -12.46 -7.09
CA ASN A 11 -0.59 -11.96 -6.43
C ASN A 11 0.60 -12.03 -7.39
N PHE A 12 1.29 -10.91 -7.55
CA PHE A 12 2.54 -10.79 -8.32
C PHE A 12 3.71 -10.62 -7.36
N ASN A 13 4.49 -11.67 -7.18
CA ASN A 13 5.71 -11.60 -6.37
C ASN A 13 6.88 -11.10 -7.23
N ILE A 14 7.36 -9.88 -6.94
CA ILE A 14 8.46 -9.22 -7.66
C ILE A 14 9.71 -9.01 -6.78
N ASN A 15 9.81 -9.72 -5.64
CA ASN A 15 10.91 -9.55 -4.68
C ASN A 15 12.31 -9.84 -5.23
N TYR A 16 12.40 -10.70 -6.24
CA TYR A 16 13.70 -11.11 -6.84
C TYR A 16 14.03 -10.35 -8.13
N VAL A 17 13.27 -9.30 -8.43
CA VAL A 17 13.43 -8.49 -9.63
C VAL A 17 14.19 -7.21 -9.27
N ASP A 18 15.10 -6.76 -10.14
CA ASP A 18 15.76 -5.46 -10.00
C ASP A 18 14.76 -4.33 -9.79
N ASP A 19 15.05 -3.40 -8.88
CA ASP A 19 14.12 -2.35 -8.45
C ASP A 19 13.63 -1.46 -9.61
N ARG A 20 14.50 -1.13 -10.56
CA ARG A 20 14.15 -0.30 -11.72
C ARG A 20 13.19 -1.04 -12.65
N PHE A 21 13.48 -2.32 -12.88
CA PHE A 21 12.66 -3.17 -13.71
C PHE A 21 11.29 -3.44 -13.02
N ALA A 22 11.29 -3.76 -11.73
CA ALA A 22 10.08 -3.95 -10.94
C ALA A 22 9.19 -2.71 -10.99
N LYS A 23 9.75 -1.51 -10.84
CA LYS A 23 9.05 -0.23 -10.95
C LYS A 23 8.45 -0.03 -12.35
N CYS A 24 9.19 -0.29 -13.40
CA CYS A 24 8.73 -0.17 -14.77
C CYS A 24 7.57 -1.13 -15.06
N VAL A 25 7.72 -2.41 -14.74
CA VAL A 25 6.70 -3.45 -14.94
C VAL A 25 5.42 -3.11 -14.17
N THR A 26 5.54 -2.68 -12.91
CA THR A 26 4.39 -2.32 -12.08
C THR A 26 3.61 -1.15 -12.68
N LYS A 27 4.30 -0.12 -13.18
CA LYS A 27 3.67 1.03 -13.86
C LYS A 27 2.99 0.64 -15.16
N ILE A 28 3.65 -0.17 -16.00
CA ILE A 28 3.08 -0.66 -17.26
C ILE A 28 1.84 -1.50 -16.99
N PHE A 29 1.91 -2.40 -16.03
CA PHE A 29 0.79 -3.27 -15.67
C PHE A 29 -0.40 -2.47 -15.13
N ALA A 30 -0.15 -1.51 -14.21
CA ALA A 30 -1.19 -0.60 -13.73
C ALA A 30 -1.83 0.20 -14.86
N LYS A 31 -1.03 0.66 -15.83
CA LYS A 31 -1.54 1.36 -17.02
C LYS A 31 -2.42 0.45 -17.87
N LEU A 32 -1.99 -0.76 -18.18
CA LEU A 32 -2.77 -1.70 -18.97
C LEU A 32 -4.11 -2.03 -18.32
N LEU A 33 -4.13 -2.28 -17.01
CA LEU A 33 -5.35 -2.51 -16.26
C LEU A 33 -6.28 -1.30 -16.27
N PHE A 34 -5.74 -0.11 -16.10
CA PHE A 34 -6.50 1.12 -16.11
C PHE A 34 -7.09 1.43 -17.49
N ASP A 35 -6.31 1.27 -18.55
CA ASP A 35 -6.77 1.47 -19.92
C ASP A 35 -7.85 0.43 -20.28
N TYR A 36 -7.67 -0.83 -19.91
CA TYR A 36 -8.69 -1.87 -20.04
C TYR A 36 -10.01 -1.48 -19.36
N ALA A 37 -9.95 -0.96 -18.13
CA ALA A 37 -11.15 -0.52 -17.40
C ALA A 37 -11.85 0.66 -18.10
N LYS A 38 -11.10 1.54 -18.72
CA LYS A 38 -11.64 2.69 -19.48
C LYS A 38 -12.36 2.29 -20.78
N GLU A 39 -11.88 1.25 -21.43
CA GLU A 39 -12.42 0.74 -22.71
C GLU A 39 -13.70 -0.06 -22.53
N GLN A 40 -14.08 -0.42 -21.29
CA GLN A 40 -15.31 -1.16 -21.04
C GLN A 40 -16.54 -0.32 -21.47
N LYS A 41 -17.46 -0.94 -22.22
CA LYS A 41 -18.73 -0.30 -22.67
C LYS A 41 -19.52 0.26 -21.49
N ASN A 42 -19.59 -0.51 -20.39
CA ASN A 42 -20.21 -0.10 -19.15
C ASN A 42 -19.12 0.23 -18.13
N ARG A 43 -19.01 1.49 -17.76
CA ARG A 43 -18.02 1.94 -16.76
C ARG A 43 -18.22 1.21 -15.43
N GLY A 44 -17.14 0.68 -14.88
CA GLY A 44 -17.19 -0.06 -13.63
C GLY A 44 -17.85 -1.44 -13.71
N ALA A 45 -18.06 -2.00 -14.91
CA ALA A 45 -18.63 -3.35 -15.08
C ALA A 45 -17.76 -4.44 -14.43
N LEU A 46 -16.45 -4.23 -14.38
CA LEU A 46 -15.49 -5.09 -13.70
C LEU A 46 -14.64 -4.25 -12.74
N PRO A 47 -15.13 -3.99 -11.52
CA PRO A 47 -14.35 -3.24 -10.55
C PRO A 47 -13.20 -4.09 -10.03
N PHE A 48 -12.03 -3.46 -9.82
CA PHE A 48 -10.88 -4.12 -9.23
C PHE A 48 -10.04 -3.16 -8.39
N HIS A 49 -9.25 -3.74 -7.51
CA HIS A 49 -8.40 -3.03 -6.57
C HIS A 49 -6.94 -3.41 -6.84
N ILE A 50 -6.12 -2.44 -7.16
CA ILE A 50 -4.66 -2.59 -7.25
C ILE A 50 -4.12 -2.30 -5.86
N ILE A 51 -3.49 -3.28 -5.22
CA ILE A 51 -2.84 -3.12 -3.93
C ILE A 51 -1.32 -3.17 -4.15
N LEU A 52 -0.64 -2.12 -3.73
CA LEU A 52 0.82 -2.00 -3.82
C LEU A 52 1.41 -2.12 -2.43
N GLU A 53 2.12 -3.21 -2.18
CA GLU A 53 2.94 -3.38 -0.99
C GLU A 53 4.29 -2.68 -1.21
N GLU A 54 4.86 -2.09 -0.16
CA GLU A 54 6.05 -1.22 -0.23
C GLU A 54 5.91 -0.12 -1.30
N ALA A 55 4.74 0.52 -1.33
CA ALA A 55 4.32 1.46 -2.36
C ALA A 55 5.32 2.60 -2.61
N HIS A 56 6.13 2.97 -1.61
CA HIS A 56 7.18 3.97 -1.75
C HIS A 56 8.25 3.60 -2.80
N ARG A 57 8.36 2.32 -3.20
CA ARG A 57 9.25 1.89 -4.30
C ARG A 57 8.70 2.27 -5.68
N TYR A 58 7.39 2.43 -5.83
CA TYR A 58 6.71 2.57 -7.12
C TYR A 58 6.00 3.90 -7.32
N VAL A 59 5.48 4.48 -6.22
CA VAL A 59 4.62 5.67 -6.23
C VAL A 59 5.38 6.85 -5.64
N GLN A 60 6.43 7.29 -6.33
CA GLN A 60 7.27 8.43 -5.93
C GLN A 60 6.97 9.65 -6.79
N ASN A 61 7.35 10.84 -6.28
CA ASN A 61 7.46 12.06 -7.08
C ASN A 61 8.75 12.00 -7.90
N ASP A 62 8.80 11.18 -8.94
CA ASP A 62 9.98 11.05 -9.76
C ASP A 62 9.76 11.45 -11.22
N ASN A 63 10.90 11.70 -11.89
CA ASN A 63 10.96 12.14 -13.29
C ASN A 63 10.63 11.02 -14.30
N ASP A 64 9.99 9.92 -13.90
CA ASP A 64 9.56 8.84 -14.79
C ASP A 64 8.47 9.25 -15.81
N ILE A 65 8.14 10.53 -15.84
CA ILE A 65 7.36 11.19 -16.89
C ILE A 65 7.91 10.86 -18.28
N HIS A 66 9.22 10.60 -18.39
CA HIS A 66 9.87 10.28 -19.66
C HIS A 66 9.45 8.95 -20.28
N ILE A 67 8.96 7.97 -19.51
CA ILE A 67 8.61 6.64 -20.03
C ILE A 67 7.14 6.59 -20.47
N ILE A 68 6.22 7.17 -19.69
CA ILE A 68 4.76 7.06 -19.90
C ILE A 68 4.13 8.44 -20.13
N GLY A 69 4.90 9.53 -19.94
CA GLY A 69 4.42 10.92 -20.06
C GLY A 69 3.66 11.45 -18.84
N TYR A 70 3.34 10.60 -17.86
CA TYR A 70 2.65 10.96 -16.63
C TYR A 70 2.80 9.87 -15.56
N ASN A 71 2.54 10.22 -14.29
CA ASN A 71 2.48 9.23 -13.21
C ASN A 71 1.14 8.50 -13.26
N ILE A 72 1.14 7.21 -13.60
CA ILE A 72 -0.07 6.39 -13.73
C ILE A 72 -0.82 6.27 -12.40
N PHE A 73 -0.13 6.19 -11.27
CA PHE A 73 -0.77 6.05 -9.96
C PHE A 73 -1.49 7.33 -9.55
N ASP A 74 -0.91 8.51 -9.80
CA ASP A 74 -1.58 9.79 -9.60
C ASP A 74 -2.83 9.92 -10.48
N ARG A 75 -2.80 9.34 -11.68
CA ARG A 75 -3.96 9.32 -12.54
C ARG A 75 -5.05 8.38 -12.04
N ILE A 76 -4.66 7.18 -11.59
CA ILE A 76 -5.60 6.21 -11.01
C ILE A 76 -6.26 6.79 -9.75
N THR A 77 -5.53 7.46 -8.88
CA THR A 77 -6.10 8.06 -7.67
C THR A 77 -7.12 9.16 -7.98
N LYS A 78 -6.89 9.95 -9.04
CA LYS A 78 -7.80 11.03 -9.48
C LYS A 78 -9.03 10.53 -10.24
N GLU A 79 -8.85 9.56 -11.12
CA GLU A 79 -9.86 9.18 -12.12
C GLU A 79 -10.40 7.76 -11.93
N GLY A 80 -9.68 6.89 -11.20
CA GLY A 80 -9.96 5.45 -11.14
C GLY A 80 -11.39 5.12 -10.71
N ARG A 81 -11.95 5.88 -9.77
CA ARG A 81 -13.33 5.70 -9.30
C ARG A 81 -14.35 5.71 -10.45
N LYS A 82 -14.13 6.51 -11.49
CA LYS A 82 -15.05 6.61 -12.65
C LYS A 82 -15.13 5.31 -13.44
N TYR A 83 -14.09 4.49 -13.35
CA TYR A 83 -13.91 3.25 -14.13
C TYR A 83 -13.92 1.99 -13.26
N GLY A 84 -14.19 2.15 -11.95
CA GLY A 84 -14.17 1.03 -11.00
C GLY A 84 -12.78 0.56 -10.60
N VAL A 85 -11.76 1.39 -10.81
CA VAL A 85 -10.38 1.08 -10.41
C VAL A 85 -10.06 1.78 -9.10
N MET A 86 -9.68 1.00 -8.10
CA MET A 86 -9.27 1.48 -6.78
C MET A 86 -7.80 1.18 -6.56
N LEU A 87 -7.12 2.04 -5.78
CA LEU A 87 -5.71 1.89 -5.42
C LEU A 87 -5.58 1.79 -3.91
N GLY A 88 -4.88 0.77 -3.44
CA GLY A 88 -4.44 0.60 -2.06
C GLY A 88 -2.93 0.74 -1.98
N LEU A 89 -2.46 1.65 -1.13
CA LEU A 89 -1.04 1.91 -0.91
C LEU A 89 -0.66 1.43 0.49
N ILE A 90 0.29 0.50 0.57
CA ILE A 90 0.86 0.02 1.82
C ILE A 90 2.32 0.44 1.84
N SER A 91 2.71 1.22 2.84
CA SER A 91 4.08 1.73 2.93
C SER A 91 4.50 1.97 4.38
N GLN A 92 5.77 1.70 4.66
CA GLN A 92 6.44 2.06 5.91
C GLN A 92 7.05 3.46 5.86
N ARG A 93 7.09 4.09 4.66
CA ARG A 93 7.74 5.38 4.40
C ARG A 93 6.79 6.33 3.66
N PRO A 94 5.76 6.85 4.34
CA PRO A 94 4.78 7.72 3.69
C PRO A 94 5.39 9.01 3.13
N SER A 95 6.46 9.52 3.72
CA SER A 95 7.14 10.73 3.23
C SER A 95 7.88 10.55 1.89
N GLU A 96 8.03 9.33 1.41
CA GLU A 96 8.61 9.02 0.10
C GLU A 96 7.56 8.81 -0.99
N LEU A 97 6.27 8.74 -0.62
CA LEU A 97 5.17 8.61 -1.56
C LEU A 97 4.85 9.92 -2.28
N SER A 98 4.26 9.80 -3.47
CA SER A 98 3.71 10.96 -4.19
C SER A 98 2.68 11.68 -3.33
N GLU A 99 2.90 12.99 -3.11
CA GLU A 99 1.96 13.85 -2.42
C GLU A 99 0.59 13.88 -3.12
N THR A 100 0.60 13.89 -4.45
CA THR A 100 -0.62 13.83 -5.25
C THR A 100 -1.40 12.55 -4.99
N SER A 101 -0.74 11.38 -4.98
CA SER A 101 -1.41 10.11 -4.71
C SER A 101 -1.95 10.04 -3.29
N LEU A 102 -1.20 10.50 -2.28
CA LEU A 102 -1.63 10.48 -0.90
C LEU A 102 -2.79 11.45 -0.61
N SER A 103 -2.73 12.68 -1.16
CA SER A 103 -3.81 13.67 -0.96
C SER A 103 -5.15 13.24 -1.55
N GLN A 104 -5.15 12.31 -2.51
CA GLN A 104 -6.35 11.74 -3.11
C GLN A 104 -6.85 10.47 -2.39
N CYS A 105 -6.12 9.97 -1.39
CA CYS A 105 -6.59 8.85 -0.59
C CYS A 105 -7.79 9.27 0.26
N ASN A 106 -8.84 8.48 0.21
CA ASN A 106 -10.08 8.76 0.94
C ASN A 106 -10.10 8.16 2.36
N ASN A 107 -9.33 7.11 2.59
CA ASN A 107 -9.28 6.40 3.87
C ASN A 107 -7.83 6.06 4.22
N PHE A 108 -7.53 6.13 5.49
CA PHE A 108 -6.21 5.88 6.05
C PHE A 108 -6.30 4.93 7.23
N LEU A 109 -5.37 3.96 7.25
CA LEU A 109 -5.13 3.07 8.37
C LEU A 109 -3.66 3.27 8.80
N ILE A 110 -3.43 4.00 9.88
CA ILE A 110 -2.08 4.32 10.34
C ILE A 110 -1.75 3.46 11.55
N PHE A 111 -0.80 2.57 11.36
CA PHE A 111 -0.22 1.74 12.41
C PHE A 111 0.84 2.52 13.19
N LYS A 112 1.50 1.86 14.14
CA LYS A 112 2.56 2.48 14.93
C LYS A 112 3.61 3.12 14.04
N MET A 113 3.90 4.40 14.31
CA MET A 113 4.86 5.20 13.57
C MET A 113 5.76 5.94 14.55
N LEU A 114 7.07 5.87 14.35
CA LEU A 114 8.06 6.48 15.25
C LEU A 114 8.91 7.55 14.56
N HIS A 115 9.12 7.44 13.26
CA HIS A 115 10.02 8.34 12.53
C HIS A 115 9.44 9.76 12.46
N PRO A 116 10.16 10.79 12.95
CA PRO A 116 9.62 12.15 13.06
C PRO A 116 9.20 12.75 11.72
N ARG A 117 9.98 12.54 10.65
CA ARG A 117 9.69 13.05 9.30
C ARG A 117 8.37 12.49 8.76
N ASP A 118 8.14 11.19 8.94
CA ASP A 118 6.91 10.54 8.46
C ASP A 118 5.69 11.02 9.26
N ILE A 119 5.85 11.22 10.57
CA ILE A 119 4.80 11.76 11.43
C ILE A 119 4.43 13.18 11.01
N GLU A 120 5.42 14.03 10.75
CA GLU A 120 5.18 15.42 10.34
C GLU A 120 4.53 15.47 8.96
N TYR A 121 4.97 14.62 8.04
CA TYR A 121 4.39 14.50 6.72
C TYR A 121 2.92 14.06 6.77
N ILE A 122 2.59 13.06 7.57
CA ILE A 122 1.21 12.62 7.77
C ILE A 122 0.34 13.74 8.37
N LYS A 123 0.86 14.54 9.31
CA LYS A 123 0.14 15.70 9.84
C LYS A 123 -0.24 16.72 8.78
N GLN A 124 0.62 16.92 7.78
CA GLN A 124 0.36 17.88 6.71
C GLN A 124 -0.68 17.40 5.72
N ILE A 125 -0.66 16.12 5.40
CA ILE A 125 -1.50 15.55 4.33
C ILE A 125 -2.85 15.09 4.84
N VAL A 126 -2.88 14.56 6.07
CA VAL A 126 -4.10 13.97 6.62
C VAL A 126 -4.99 15.03 7.25
N PRO A 127 -6.20 15.24 6.71
CA PRO A 127 -7.14 16.20 7.29
C PRO A 127 -7.53 15.82 8.73
N ASN A 128 -7.59 16.81 9.61
CA ASN A 128 -8.11 16.68 10.98
C ASN A 128 -7.31 15.75 11.93
N ILE A 129 -6.06 15.45 11.62
CA ILE A 129 -5.21 14.73 12.56
C ILE A 129 -4.79 15.67 13.71
N THR A 130 -5.14 15.32 14.94
CA THR A 130 -4.80 16.11 16.12
C THR A 130 -3.45 15.70 16.71
N ASN A 131 -2.82 16.59 17.49
CA ASN A 131 -1.59 16.26 18.21
C ASN A 131 -1.79 15.10 19.19
N GLU A 132 -2.99 14.91 19.69
CA GLU A 132 -3.33 13.79 20.58
C GLU A 132 -3.29 12.46 19.81
N ILE A 133 -3.87 12.40 18.62
CA ILE A 133 -3.79 11.22 17.73
C ILE A 133 -2.33 10.90 17.41
N VAL A 134 -1.52 11.91 17.12
CA VAL A 134 -0.10 11.72 16.83
C VAL A 134 0.66 11.13 18.02
N LYS A 135 0.36 11.57 19.24
CA LYS A 135 0.94 10.96 20.47
C LYS A 135 0.54 9.48 20.58
N ARG A 136 -0.71 9.16 20.28
CA ARG A 136 -1.20 7.77 20.31
C ARG A 136 -0.54 6.89 19.25
N LEU A 137 -0.27 7.39 18.03
CA LEU A 137 0.43 6.62 16.98
C LEU A 137 1.78 6.07 17.44
N LYS A 138 2.50 6.79 18.31
CA LYS A 138 3.81 6.36 18.82
C LYS A 138 3.75 5.16 19.77
N ILE A 139 2.63 4.95 20.44
CA ILE A 139 2.47 3.94 21.52
C ILE A 139 1.52 2.80 21.13
N LEU A 140 1.04 2.76 19.87
CA LEU A 140 0.16 1.69 19.41
C LEU A 140 0.83 0.32 19.56
N GLN A 141 0.02 -0.65 19.94
CA GLN A 141 0.43 -2.05 19.99
C GLN A 141 0.43 -2.67 18.58
N PRO A 142 1.20 -3.74 18.34
CA PRO A 142 1.12 -4.49 17.09
C PRO A 142 -0.33 -4.89 16.77
N GLY A 143 -0.67 -4.83 15.47
CA GLY A 143 -2.02 -5.13 14.99
C GLY A 143 -3.07 -4.05 15.32
N THR A 144 -2.67 -2.90 15.87
CA THR A 144 -3.57 -1.78 16.18
C THR A 144 -3.25 -0.59 15.29
N CYS A 145 -4.28 0.06 14.74
CA CYS A 145 -4.14 1.27 13.93
C CYS A 145 -5.12 2.36 14.36
N VAL A 146 -4.86 3.58 13.92
CA VAL A 146 -5.84 4.66 13.86
C VAL A 146 -6.42 4.67 12.44
N ALA A 147 -7.73 4.52 12.33
CA ALA A 147 -8.47 4.56 11.07
C ALA A 147 -9.27 5.85 10.97
N PHE A 148 -9.25 6.50 9.82
CA PHE A 148 -10.00 7.72 9.53
C PHE A 148 -10.14 7.93 8.02
N GLY A 149 -11.00 8.86 7.64
CA GLY A 149 -11.34 9.16 6.25
C GLY A 149 -12.83 9.04 6.00
N ASN A 150 -13.21 8.96 4.72
CA ASN A 150 -14.62 8.98 4.32
C ASN A 150 -15.44 7.77 4.80
N GLY A 151 -14.77 6.65 5.11
CA GLY A 151 -15.39 5.45 5.68
C GLY A 151 -15.66 5.54 7.18
N PHE A 152 -15.16 6.57 7.86
CA PHE A 152 -15.23 6.73 9.30
C PHE A 152 -15.78 8.11 9.66
N LYS A 153 -16.82 8.17 10.48
CA LYS A 153 -17.39 9.48 10.92
C LYS A 153 -16.42 10.28 11.78
N VAL A 154 -15.57 9.59 12.54
CA VAL A 154 -14.53 10.14 13.40
C VAL A 154 -13.32 9.21 13.37
N PRO A 155 -12.12 9.70 13.70
CA PRO A 155 -10.96 8.81 13.87
C PRO A 155 -11.23 7.76 14.94
N VAL A 156 -10.98 6.48 14.62
CA VAL A 156 -11.22 5.34 15.52
C VAL A 156 -9.95 4.51 15.66
N ILE A 157 -9.76 3.93 16.83
CA ILE A 157 -8.69 2.96 17.06
C ILE A 157 -9.27 1.57 16.80
N ILE A 158 -8.63 0.84 15.88
CA ILE A 158 -9.04 -0.50 15.49
C ILE A 158 -7.90 -1.46 15.85
N LYS A 159 -8.24 -2.56 16.52
CA LYS A 159 -7.35 -3.70 16.71
C LYS A 159 -7.79 -4.81 15.77
N PHE A 160 -6.89 -5.25 14.90
CA PHE A 160 -7.14 -6.36 13.99
C PHE A 160 -6.93 -7.70 14.73
N GLU A 161 -7.76 -8.65 14.41
CA GLU A 161 -7.54 -10.03 14.79
C GLU A 161 -6.42 -10.65 13.94
N LEU A 162 -5.74 -11.64 14.49
CA LEU A 162 -4.77 -12.41 13.72
C LEU A 162 -5.49 -13.18 12.62
N PRO A 163 -4.97 -13.15 11.38
CA PRO A 163 -5.57 -13.91 10.30
C PRO A 163 -5.47 -15.42 10.55
N ASN A 164 -6.45 -16.15 10.08
CA ASN A 164 -6.45 -17.60 10.10
C ASN A 164 -6.56 -18.14 8.65
N PRO A 165 -5.55 -18.87 8.12
CA PRO A 165 -4.32 -19.32 8.79
C PRO A 165 -3.36 -18.14 9.09
N THR A 166 -2.55 -18.29 10.13
CA THR A 166 -1.49 -17.31 10.43
C THR A 166 -0.46 -17.26 9.31
N PRO A 167 -0.02 -16.05 8.90
CA PRO A 167 1.01 -15.93 7.88
C PRO A 167 2.29 -16.62 8.35
N SER A 168 2.89 -17.45 7.49
CA SER A 168 4.23 -17.95 7.70
C SER A 168 5.22 -16.88 7.22
N SER A 169 6.12 -16.44 8.09
CA SER A 169 7.25 -15.60 7.71
C SER A 169 8.54 -16.37 7.91
N ASP A 170 9.37 -16.46 6.87
CA ASP A 170 10.69 -17.07 6.93
C ASP A 170 11.70 -16.10 7.56
N SER A 171 11.41 -15.64 8.77
CA SER A 171 12.37 -14.84 9.53
C SER A 171 13.49 -15.75 10.02
N CYS A 172 14.72 -15.46 9.63
CA CYS A 172 15.90 -16.16 10.14
C CYS A 172 15.94 -16.06 11.67
N ASN A 173 15.92 -17.19 12.36
CA ASN A 173 16.09 -17.23 13.81
C ASN A 173 17.58 -17.19 14.14
N ILE A 174 18.13 -15.99 14.21
CA ILE A 174 19.55 -15.72 14.45
C ILE A 174 20.05 -16.45 15.73
N SER A 175 19.24 -16.45 16.79
CA SER A 175 19.60 -17.13 18.05
C SER A 175 19.81 -18.63 17.87
N LYS A 176 18.92 -19.29 17.09
CA LYS A 176 19.09 -20.72 16.79
C LYS A 176 20.33 -21.00 15.94
N THR A 177 20.64 -20.11 14.99
CA THR A 177 21.76 -20.30 14.07
C THR A 177 23.11 -20.02 14.75
N TRP A 178 23.20 -19.02 15.61
CA TRP A 178 24.46 -18.62 16.24
C TRP A 178 24.84 -19.45 17.47
N PHE A 179 23.88 -20.06 18.14
CA PHE A 179 24.14 -20.79 19.39
C PHE A 179 24.15 -22.32 19.24
N VAL A 180 23.87 -22.87 18.05
CA VAL A 180 23.86 -24.31 17.80
C VAL A 180 25.28 -24.92 17.73
N ASN A 181 26.34 -24.13 17.55
CA ASN A 181 27.72 -24.62 17.35
C ASN A 181 28.70 -24.09 18.38
N ARG A 182 28.39 -24.12 19.69
CA ARG A 182 29.48 -24.08 20.66
C ARG A 182 29.87 -25.51 21.00
N PRO A 183 31.10 -25.99 20.63
CA PRO A 183 31.59 -27.23 21.17
C PRO A 183 31.67 -27.05 22.68
N SER A 184 31.09 -27.98 23.43
CA SER A 184 31.27 -28.09 24.86
C SER A 184 32.76 -28.24 25.14
N SER A 185 33.36 -27.21 25.75
CA SER A 185 34.70 -27.24 26.32
C SER A 185 34.72 -28.06 27.60
#